data_f3773ec5b7b7941ce9897a8e5fc81fd1
#
_entry.id   f3773ec5b7b7941ce9897a8e5fc81fd1
#
_cell.length_a   1.000
_cell.length_b   1.000
_cell.length_c   1.000
_cell.angle_alpha   90.00
_cell.angle_beta   90.00
_cell.angle_gamma   90.00
#
_symmetry.space_group_name_H-M   'P 1'
#
loop_
_entity.id
_entity.type
_entity.pdbx_description
1 polymer ?
#
loop_
_entity_poly.entity_id
_entity_poly.type
_entity_poly.pdbx_seq_one_letter_code
_entity_poly.pdbx_strand_id
1 'polypeptide(L)'
;MADAERVTRAMIDGGVDLIQLRAKRQSLEEIVDLAGELHELTVAAGVPLVVNDHAEVGAEVPVEGVHVGQDDDSIAHARKKAGRQILVGKSTHGLEQAVAAQREGADYIGFGPIFATPTKPDYQPIGLTGIKRVHHEVAAPIFCIGGIKIENLGHLIAAGTKRVAIVSGLLKAPDIAKYARACKALLSPET
;
A
#
# COMPACT_ATOMS: atom_id res chain seq x y z
N MET A 1 -14.71 9.46 10.43
CA MET A 1 -15.58 8.41 9.85
C MET A 1 -16.16 8.86 8.51
N ALA A 2 -17.12 9.76 8.42
CA ALA A 2 -17.74 10.18 7.14
C ALA A 2 -16.75 10.56 6.01
N ASP A 3 -15.60 11.14 6.35
CA ASP A 3 -14.57 11.48 5.35
C ASP A 3 -13.82 10.25 4.84
N ALA A 4 -13.52 9.26 5.69
CA ALA A 4 -12.86 8.02 5.29
C ALA A 4 -13.75 7.17 4.36
N GLU A 5 -15.04 7.06 4.67
CA GLU A 5 -16.02 6.39 3.81
C GLU A 5 -16.12 7.05 2.44
N ARG A 6 -16.29 8.38 2.38
CA ARG A 6 -16.36 9.15 1.14
C ARG A 6 -15.10 8.96 0.28
N VAL A 7 -13.93 9.00 0.91
CA VAL A 7 -12.64 8.81 0.24
C VAL A 7 -12.52 7.38 -0.30
N THR A 8 -12.89 6.38 0.50
CA THR A 8 -12.86 4.97 0.09
C THR A 8 -13.78 4.72 -1.11
N ARG A 9 -15.02 5.24 -1.09
CA ARG A 9 -15.95 5.15 -2.23
C ARG A 9 -15.34 5.79 -3.49
N ALA A 10 -14.76 6.98 -3.37
CA ALA A 10 -14.13 7.65 -4.51
C ALA A 10 -12.91 6.89 -5.05
N MET A 11 -12.14 6.23 -4.19
CA MET A 11 -11.05 5.32 -4.61
C MET A 11 -11.59 4.12 -5.40
N ILE A 12 -12.62 3.47 -4.88
CA ILE A 12 -13.30 2.33 -5.52
C ILE A 12 -13.84 2.75 -6.89
N ASP A 13 -14.57 3.86 -6.97
CA ASP A 13 -15.09 4.43 -8.22
C ASP A 13 -13.95 4.78 -9.21
N GLY A 14 -12.80 5.13 -8.69
CA GLY A 14 -11.57 5.37 -9.45
C GLY A 14 -10.87 4.11 -9.95
N GLY A 15 -11.32 2.93 -9.53
CA GLY A 15 -10.81 1.63 -9.96
C GLY A 15 -9.46 1.26 -9.34
N VAL A 16 -9.21 1.65 -8.08
CA VAL A 16 -8.01 1.18 -7.36
C VAL A 16 -8.06 -0.33 -7.16
N ASP A 17 -6.90 -0.98 -7.15
CA ASP A 17 -6.77 -2.42 -7.04
C ASP A 17 -6.61 -2.91 -5.58
N LEU A 18 -6.30 -2.01 -4.65
CA LEU A 18 -6.10 -2.28 -3.23
C LEU A 18 -6.20 -0.97 -2.45
N ILE A 19 -6.80 -1.02 -1.27
CA ILE A 19 -6.87 0.11 -0.33
C ILE A 19 -6.12 -0.25 0.94
N GLN A 20 -5.32 0.69 1.47
CA GLN A 20 -4.64 0.53 2.75
C GLN A 20 -5.15 1.56 3.76
N LEU A 21 -5.70 1.06 4.88
CA LEU A 21 -6.02 1.87 6.05
C LEU A 21 -4.76 2.12 6.87
N ARG A 22 -4.41 3.39 7.07
CA ARG A 22 -3.30 3.82 7.90
C ARG A 22 -3.74 4.89 8.90
N ALA A 23 -3.91 4.50 10.14
CA ALA A 23 -4.47 5.29 11.23
C ALA A 23 -3.46 5.37 12.40
N LYS A 24 -2.56 6.36 12.36
CA LYS A 24 -1.42 6.49 13.29
C LYS A 24 -1.76 7.17 14.64
N ARG A 25 -2.94 7.76 14.77
CA ARG A 25 -3.34 8.55 15.93
C ARG A 25 -4.55 8.00 16.67
N GLN A 26 -5.16 6.98 16.13
CA GLN A 26 -6.34 6.30 16.64
C GLN A 26 -5.94 5.18 17.62
N SER A 27 -6.82 4.88 18.55
CA SER A 27 -6.73 3.67 19.38
C SER A 27 -6.97 2.42 18.54
N LEU A 28 -6.57 1.25 19.05
CA LEU A 28 -6.83 -0.02 18.35
C LEU A 28 -8.32 -0.25 18.13
N GLU A 29 -9.17 0.05 19.12
CA GLU A 29 -10.62 -0.07 19.03
C GLU A 29 -11.18 0.81 17.89
N GLU A 30 -10.78 2.08 17.82
CA GLU A 30 -11.15 2.98 16.71
C GLU A 30 -10.68 2.48 15.34
N ILE A 31 -9.52 1.80 15.28
CA ILE A 31 -9.01 1.23 14.03
C ILE A 31 -9.83 0.00 13.63
N VAL A 32 -10.21 -0.85 14.58
CA VAL A 32 -11.07 -2.03 14.35
C VAL A 32 -12.44 -1.57 13.83
N ASP A 33 -13.08 -0.61 14.48
CA ASP A 33 -14.37 -0.06 14.05
C ASP A 33 -14.29 0.50 12.63
N LEU A 34 -13.29 1.36 12.38
CA LEU A 34 -13.08 1.95 11.06
C LEU A 34 -12.73 0.89 9.99
N ALA A 35 -11.94 -0.11 10.33
CA ALA A 35 -11.62 -1.20 9.42
C ALA A 35 -12.88 -2.00 9.05
N GLY A 36 -13.78 -2.25 10.02
CA GLY A 36 -15.08 -2.90 9.79
C GLY A 36 -15.95 -2.13 8.80
N GLU A 37 -16.14 -0.82 9.05
CA GLU A 37 -16.91 0.06 8.15
C GLU A 37 -16.34 0.08 6.72
N LEU A 38 -15.03 0.23 6.58
CA LEU A 38 -14.38 0.29 5.27
C LEU A 38 -14.36 -1.08 4.56
N HIS A 39 -14.25 -2.17 5.33
CA HIS A 39 -14.26 -3.52 4.78
C HIS A 39 -15.60 -3.88 4.13
N GLU A 40 -16.73 -3.47 4.70
CA GLU A 40 -18.04 -3.65 4.07
C GLU A 40 -18.10 -3.02 2.66
N LEU A 41 -17.52 -1.83 2.51
CA LEU A 41 -17.48 -1.13 1.22
C LEU A 41 -16.55 -1.82 0.22
N THR A 42 -15.37 -2.22 0.69
CA THR A 42 -14.32 -2.79 -0.17
C THR A 42 -14.69 -4.21 -0.62
N VAL A 43 -15.25 -5.03 0.25
CA VAL A 43 -15.78 -6.37 -0.10
C VAL A 43 -16.87 -6.29 -1.14
N ALA A 44 -17.84 -5.38 -0.98
CA ALA A 44 -18.91 -5.20 -1.95
C ALA A 44 -18.41 -4.81 -3.34
N ALA A 45 -17.23 -4.17 -3.40
CA ALA A 45 -16.58 -3.75 -4.64
C ALA A 45 -15.52 -4.74 -5.15
N GLY A 46 -15.22 -5.80 -4.40
CA GLY A 46 -14.15 -6.74 -4.73
C GLY A 46 -12.73 -6.15 -4.63
N VAL A 47 -12.55 -5.10 -3.82
CA VAL A 47 -11.26 -4.42 -3.60
C VAL A 47 -10.68 -4.84 -2.26
N PRO A 48 -9.48 -5.45 -2.19
CA PRO A 48 -8.85 -5.84 -0.94
C PRO A 48 -8.58 -4.64 -0.02
N LEU A 49 -8.88 -4.82 1.29
CA LEU A 49 -8.50 -3.89 2.35
C LEU A 49 -7.29 -4.43 3.12
N VAL A 50 -6.27 -3.61 3.27
CA VAL A 50 -5.06 -3.90 4.06
C VAL A 50 -4.97 -2.90 5.22
N VAL A 51 -4.63 -3.38 6.42
CA VAL A 51 -4.39 -2.52 7.59
C VAL A 51 -2.91 -2.35 7.82
N ASN A 52 -2.47 -1.11 8.06
CA ASN A 52 -1.07 -0.80 8.32
C ASN A 52 -0.73 -0.96 9.80
N ASP A 53 0.35 -1.66 10.12
CA ASP A 53 0.97 -1.90 11.44
C ASP A 53 0.16 -2.83 12.38
N HIS A 54 -1.14 -2.69 12.48
CA HIS A 54 -2.01 -3.35 13.45
C HIS A 54 -2.51 -4.72 12.96
N ALA A 55 -1.68 -5.75 13.05
CA ALA A 55 -2.02 -7.10 12.59
C ALA A 55 -3.18 -7.75 13.40
N GLU A 56 -3.36 -7.35 14.66
CA GLU A 56 -4.44 -7.78 15.54
C GLU A 56 -5.84 -7.45 15.00
N VAL A 57 -5.97 -6.40 14.17
CA VAL A 57 -7.25 -6.07 13.50
C VAL A 57 -7.74 -7.24 12.64
N GLY A 58 -6.81 -8.01 12.05
CA GLY A 58 -7.15 -9.20 11.27
C GLY A 58 -7.84 -10.32 12.05
N ALA A 59 -7.74 -10.32 13.38
CA ALA A 59 -8.45 -11.28 14.24
C ALA A 59 -9.93 -10.92 14.41
N GLU A 60 -10.29 -9.65 14.32
CA GLU A 60 -11.64 -9.13 14.58
C GLU A 60 -12.38 -8.77 13.29
N VAL A 61 -11.67 -8.21 12.30
CA VAL A 61 -12.23 -7.82 11.00
C VAL A 61 -11.62 -8.69 9.91
N PRO A 62 -12.39 -9.27 8.98
CA PRO A 62 -11.87 -10.16 7.94
C PRO A 62 -11.15 -9.43 6.80
N VAL A 63 -10.34 -8.41 7.11
CA VAL A 63 -9.49 -7.70 6.12
C VAL A 63 -8.55 -8.66 5.39
N GLU A 64 -8.22 -8.40 4.14
CA GLU A 64 -7.44 -9.30 3.29
C GLU A 64 -5.96 -9.30 3.62
N GLY A 65 -5.45 -8.23 4.25
CA GLY A 65 -4.03 -8.15 4.55
C GLY A 65 -3.66 -7.16 5.64
N VAL A 66 -2.38 -7.27 6.03
CA VAL A 66 -1.70 -6.29 6.89
C VAL A 66 -0.39 -5.87 6.23
N HIS A 67 0.07 -4.68 6.55
CA HIS A 67 1.34 -4.14 6.06
C HIS A 67 2.20 -3.70 7.23
N VAL A 68 3.42 -4.20 7.32
CA VAL A 68 4.36 -3.89 8.41
C VAL A 68 5.61 -3.17 7.90
N GLY A 69 6.15 -2.26 8.71
CA GLY A 69 7.41 -1.56 8.46
C GLY A 69 8.62 -2.36 8.93
N GLN A 70 9.83 -1.78 8.82
CA GLN A 70 11.07 -2.45 9.22
C GLN A 70 11.19 -2.64 10.74
N ASP A 71 10.67 -1.67 11.51
CA ASP A 71 10.74 -1.62 12.97
C ASP A 71 9.48 -2.21 13.63
N ASP A 72 8.51 -2.65 12.83
CA ASP A 72 7.26 -3.26 13.29
C ASP A 72 7.42 -4.78 13.46
N ASP A 73 6.32 -5.48 13.66
CA ASP A 73 6.29 -6.93 13.80
C ASP A 73 6.98 -7.66 12.62
N SER A 74 7.57 -8.82 12.92
CA SER A 74 7.98 -9.74 11.86
C SER A 74 6.77 -10.29 11.11
N ILE A 75 6.96 -10.73 9.87
CA ILE A 75 5.90 -11.31 9.03
C ILE A 75 5.22 -12.49 9.74
N ALA A 76 6.02 -13.37 10.36
CA ALA A 76 5.49 -14.51 11.11
C ALA A 76 4.66 -14.08 12.33
N HIS A 77 5.09 -13.01 13.03
CA HIS A 77 4.37 -12.47 14.19
C HIS A 77 3.07 -11.79 13.75
N ALA A 78 3.09 -11.02 12.67
CA ALA A 78 1.89 -10.41 12.10
C ALA A 78 0.84 -11.47 11.71
N ARG A 79 1.25 -12.56 11.05
CA ARG A 79 0.34 -13.69 10.75
C ARG A 79 -0.24 -14.34 12.01
N LYS A 80 0.59 -14.52 13.05
CA LYS A 80 0.14 -15.10 14.34
C LYS A 80 -0.86 -14.17 15.03
N LYS A 81 -0.62 -12.86 15.05
CA LYS A 81 -1.54 -11.87 15.65
C LYS A 81 -2.88 -11.80 14.92
N ALA A 82 -2.87 -11.88 13.59
CA ALA A 82 -4.10 -11.92 12.82
C ALA A 82 -4.96 -13.16 13.06
N GLY A 83 -4.40 -14.22 13.66
CA GLY A 83 -5.13 -15.44 14.06
C GLY A 83 -5.73 -16.26 12.91
N ARG A 84 -5.44 -15.90 11.65
CA ARG A 84 -5.94 -16.54 10.43
C ARG A 84 -4.98 -16.36 9.28
N GLN A 85 -5.24 -17.03 8.16
CA GLN A 85 -4.47 -16.80 6.94
C GLN A 85 -4.79 -15.41 6.37
N ILE A 86 -3.75 -14.59 6.20
CA ILE A 86 -3.84 -13.20 5.77
C ILE A 86 -2.62 -12.83 4.92
N LEU A 87 -2.77 -11.92 3.98
CA LEU A 87 -1.65 -11.36 3.25
C LEU A 87 -0.81 -10.46 4.15
N VAL A 88 0.51 -10.59 4.10
CA VAL A 88 1.42 -9.71 4.84
C VAL A 88 2.36 -9.00 3.86
N GLY A 89 2.23 -7.68 3.77
CA GLY A 89 3.15 -6.82 3.05
C GLY A 89 4.26 -6.29 3.95
N LYS A 90 5.45 -6.04 3.38
CA LYS A 90 6.60 -5.49 4.10
C LYS A 90 7.14 -4.24 3.40
N SER A 91 7.33 -3.15 4.14
CA SER A 91 8.05 -1.96 3.66
C SER A 91 9.54 -2.25 3.51
N THR A 92 10.16 -1.79 2.43
CA THR A 92 11.60 -1.94 2.18
C THR A 92 12.20 -0.69 1.56
N HIS A 93 13.48 -0.44 1.85
CA HIS A 93 14.20 0.77 1.44
C HIS A 93 15.43 0.47 0.57
N GLY A 94 15.55 -0.78 0.10
CA GLY A 94 16.65 -1.24 -0.75
C GLY A 94 16.49 -2.69 -1.15
N LEU A 95 17.32 -3.12 -2.11
CA LEU A 95 17.25 -4.46 -2.67
C LEU A 95 17.44 -5.56 -1.61
N GLU A 96 18.42 -5.40 -0.74
CA GLU A 96 18.74 -6.39 0.31
C GLU A 96 17.54 -6.62 1.23
N GLN A 97 16.87 -5.54 1.66
CA GLN A 97 15.65 -5.64 2.47
C GLN A 97 14.50 -6.29 1.70
N ALA A 98 14.36 -6.00 0.40
CA ALA A 98 13.30 -6.60 -0.42
C ALA A 98 13.51 -8.11 -0.61
N VAL A 99 14.76 -8.55 -0.84
CA VAL A 99 15.12 -9.98 -0.92
C VAL A 99 14.91 -10.66 0.44
N ALA A 100 15.31 -10.03 1.55
CA ALA A 100 15.09 -10.56 2.89
C ALA A 100 13.59 -10.71 3.19
N ALA A 101 12.78 -9.68 2.92
CA ALA A 101 11.33 -9.71 3.12
C ALA A 101 10.66 -10.85 2.33
N GLN A 102 11.08 -11.08 1.07
CA GLN A 102 10.60 -12.22 0.30
C GLN A 102 10.96 -13.57 0.95
N ARG A 103 12.21 -13.72 1.44
CA ARG A 103 12.65 -14.95 2.13
C ARG A 103 11.89 -15.18 3.45
N GLU A 104 11.49 -14.10 4.13
CA GLU A 104 10.66 -14.15 5.32
C GLU A 104 9.19 -14.47 5.02
N GLY A 105 8.80 -14.55 3.75
CA GLY A 105 7.45 -14.90 3.30
C GLY A 105 6.51 -13.71 3.16
N ALA A 106 7.00 -12.52 2.82
CA ALA A 106 6.16 -11.40 2.42
C ALA A 106 5.35 -11.75 1.16
N ASP A 107 4.04 -11.51 1.19
CA ASP A 107 3.17 -11.72 0.03
C ASP A 107 3.30 -10.60 -1.00
N TYR A 108 3.67 -9.40 -0.55
CA TYR A 108 4.01 -8.26 -1.41
C TYR A 108 4.99 -7.31 -0.69
N ILE A 109 5.63 -6.45 -1.45
CA ILE A 109 6.67 -5.56 -0.97
C ILE A 109 6.33 -4.10 -1.31
N GLY A 110 6.39 -3.23 -0.30
CA GLY A 110 6.47 -1.79 -0.49
C GLY A 110 7.93 -1.36 -0.69
N PHE A 111 8.26 -0.75 -1.82
CA PHE A 111 9.62 -0.35 -2.16
C PHE A 111 9.74 1.17 -2.29
N GLY A 112 10.47 1.81 -1.38
CA GLY A 112 10.61 3.26 -1.35
C GLY A 112 11.18 3.81 -0.03
N PRO A 113 11.14 5.14 0.18
CA PRO A 113 10.47 6.12 -0.67
C PRO A 113 11.24 6.39 -1.97
N ILE A 114 10.54 6.39 -3.11
CA ILE A 114 11.18 6.68 -4.41
C ILE A 114 11.57 8.15 -4.49
N PHE A 115 10.69 9.05 -4.08
CA PHE A 115 10.92 10.49 -3.99
C PHE A 115 10.72 10.98 -2.55
N ALA A 116 11.22 12.17 -2.26
CA ALA A 116 10.97 12.82 -0.97
C ALA A 116 9.46 12.91 -0.67
N THR A 117 9.07 12.59 0.56
CA THR A 117 7.67 12.54 0.95
C THR A 117 7.46 13.11 2.35
N PRO A 118 6.44 13.96 2.56
CA PRO A 118 6.11 14.46 3.88
C PRO A 118 5.54 13.39 4.82
N THR A 119 5.14 12.24 4.30
CA THR A 119 4.57 11.14 5.09
C THR A 119 5.61 10.43 5.95
N LYS A 120 6.87 10.40 5.48
CA LYS A 120 8.03 9.86 6.20
C LYS A 120 9.25 10.75 5.90
N PRO A 121 9.36 11.95 6.50
CA PRO A 121 10.38 12.93 6.16
C PRO A 121 11.81 12.48 6.50
N ASP A 122 11.95 11.57 7.47
CA ASP A 122 13.25 11.07 7.95
C ASP A 122 13.91 10.06 7.00
N TYR A 123 13.17 9.53 6.03
CA TYR A 123 13.71 8.57 5.05
C TYR A 123 14.25 9.26 3.81
N GLN A 124 15.51 8.98 3.48
CA GLN A 124 16.11 9.45 2.24
C GLN A 124 15.50 8.74 1.03
N PRO A 125 15.21 9.49 -0.06
CA PRO A 125 14.71 8.88 -1.29
C PRO A 125 15.73 7.90 -1.90
N ILE A 126 15.25 6.71 -2.30
CA ILE A 126 16.08 5.70 -2.94
C ILE A 126 16.21 5.90 -4.46
N GLY A 127 15.40 6.79 -5.04
CA GLY A 127 15.43 7.10 -6.46
C GLY A 127 14.91 5.98 -7.36
N LEU A 128 15.15 6.12 -8.66
CA LEU A 128 14.62 5.24 -9.70
C LEU A 128 15.55 4.07 -10.05
N THR A 129 16.85 4.19 -9.73
CA THR A 129 17.91 3.30 -10.25
C THR A 129 17.76 1.84 -9.83
N GLY A 130 17.20 1.58 -8.64
CA GLY A 130 17.02 0.22 -8.11
C GLY A 130 15.81 -0.53 -8.64
N ILE A 131 14.87 0.15 -9.31
CA ILE A 131 13.54 -0.40 -9.65
C ILE A 131 13.64 -1.63 -10.56
N LYS A 132 14.39 -1.56 -11.67
CA LYS A 132 14.54 -2.71 -12.57
C LYS A 132 15.18 -3.91 -11.87
N ARG A 133 16.18 -3.64 -11.03
CA ARG A 133 16.91 -4.70 -10.33
C ARG A 133 16.01 -5.39 -9.29
N VAL A 134 15.26 -4.65 -8.49
CA VAL A 134 14.37 -5.26 -7.50
C VAL A 134 13.26 -6.09 -8.17
N HIS A 135 12.72 -5.64 -9.30
CA HIS A 135 11.73 -6.42 -10.06
C HIS A 135 12.32 -7.68 -10.74
N HIS A 136 13.64 -7.72 -10.96
CA HIS A 136 14.30 -8.91 -11.49
C HIS A 136 14.62 -9.94 -10.39
N GLU A 137 15.05 -9.48 -9.22
CA GLU A 137 15.55 -10.35 -8.15
C GLU A 137 14.44 -10.80 -7.16
N VAL A 138 13.30 -10.09 -7.15
CA VAL A 138 12.20 -10.36 -6.22
C VAL A 138 10.96 -10.78 -7.01
N ALA A 139 10.49 -12.00 -6.75
CA ALA A 139 9.29 -12.55 -7.41
C ALA A 139 7.99 -12.03 -6.81
N ALA A 140 7.98 -11.66 -5.51
CA ALA A 140 6.81 -11.09 -4.86
C ALA A 140 6.37 -9.78 -5.54
N PRO A 141 5.06 -9.48 -5.63
CA PRO A 141 4.56 -8.22 -6.14
C PRO A 141 5.20 -7.01 -5.44
N ILE A 142 5.72 -6.06 -6.22
CA ILE A 142 6.37 -4.85 -5.71
C ILE A 142 5.51 -3.65 -6.01
N PHE A 143 5.22 -2.87 -4.97
CA PHE A 143 4.56 -1.56 -5.04
C PHE A 143 5.59 -0.47 -4.75
N CYS A 144 5.96 0.32 -5.75
CA CYS A 144 6.77 1.51 -5.54
C CYS A 144 5.96 2.56 -4.77
N ILE A 145 6.57 3.18 -3.74
CA ILE A 145 5.89 4.13 -2.85
C ILE A 145 6.80 5.32 -2.53
N GLY A 146 6.20 6.40 -2.06
CA GLY A 146 6.89 7.59 -1.56
C GLY A 146 7.04 8.70 -2.61
N GLY A 147 6.35 9.81 -2.36
CA GLY A 147 6.36 11.00 -3.19
C GLY A 147 5.82 10.83 -4.60
N ILE A 148 5.10 9.74 -4.86
CA ILE A 148 4.55 9.43 -6.19
C ILE A 148 3.29 10.27 -6.43
N LYS A 149 3.25 10.87 -7.62
CA LYS A 149 2.14 11.67 -8.14
C LYS A 149 2.00 11.40 -9.63
N ILE A 150 0.86 11.81 -10.21
CA ILE A 150 0.61 11.61 -11.63
C ILE A 150 1.67 12.27 -12.51
N GLU A 151 2.21 13.43 -12.08
CA GLU A 151 3.21 14.19 -12.82
C GLU A 151 4.57 13.47 -12.93
N ASN A 152 4.91 12.59 -11.96
CA ASN A 152 6.18 11.85 -11.98
C ASN A 152 6.01 10.36 -12.31
N LEU A 153 4.76 9.89 -12.49
CA LEU A 153 4.45 8.49 -12.73
C LEU A 153 5.10 7.94 -14.02
N GLY A 154 5.19 8.76 -15.07
CA GLY A 154 5.85 8.39 -16.32
C GLY A 154 7.33 8.01 -16.12
N HIS A 155 8.05 8.67 -15.22
CA HIS A 155 9.44 8.33 -14.91
C HIS A 155 9.57 6.96 -14.23
N LEU A 156 8.62 6.62 -13.33
CA LEU A 156 8.60 5.31 -12.69
C LEU A 156 8.32 4.19 -13.70
N ILE A 157 7.36 4.40 -14.59
CA ILE A 157 7.01 3.43 -15.64
C ILE A 157 8.21 3.19 -16.55
N ALA A 158 8.90 4.26 -16.99
CA ALA A 158 10.12 4.15 -17.78
C ALA A 158 11.25 3.41 -17.03
N ALA A 159 11.30 3.52 -15.67
CA ALA A 159 12.21 2.78 -14.82
C ALA A 159 11.79 1.32 -14.58
N GLY A 160 10.65 0.87 -15.10
CA GLY A 160 10.17 -0.52 -15.02
C GLY A 160 9.20 -0.79 -13.87
N THR A 161 8.66 0.24 -13.22
CA THR A 161 7.61 0.10 -12.20
C THR A 161 6.34 -0.50 -12.83
N LYS A 162 5.76 -1.50 -12.15
CA LYS A 162 4.51 -2.14 -12.57
C LYS A 162 3.32 -1.79 -11.66
N ARG A 163 3.59 -1.45 -10.40
CA ARG A 163 2.57 -1.14 -9.38
C ARG A 163 3.05 0.01 -8.51
N VAL A 164 2.13 0.87 -8.08
CA VAL A 164 2.44 2.01 -7.21
C VAL A 164 1.47 2.11 -6.05
N ALA A 165 1.94 2.67 -4.94
CA ALA A 165 1.11 3.13 -3.84
C ALA A 165 1.19 4.65 -3.75
N ILE A 166 0.05 5.32 -3.88
CA ILE A 166 -0.06 6.78 -3.89
C ILE A 166 -0.88 7.23 -2.68
N VAL A 167 -0.34 8.13 -1.88
CA VAL A 167 -1.02 8.68 -0.69
C VAL A 167 -1.38 10.14 -0.91
N SER A 168 -0.44 11.06 -0.69
CA SER A 168 -0.73 12.50 -0.69
C SER A 168 -1.17 13.02 -2.07
N GLY A 169 -0.67 12.46 -3.16
CA GLY A 169 -1.09 12.82 -4.51
C GLY A 169 -2.58 12.53 -4.74
N LEU A 170 -3.03 11.38 -4.26
CA LEU A 170 -4.42 10.93 -4.39
C LEU A 170 -5.34 11.68 -3.41
N LEU A 171 -4.98 11.68 -2.11
CA LEU A 171 -5.83 12.25 -1.05
C LEU A 171 -6.02 13.76 -1.14
N LYS A 172 -5.09 14.48 -1.79
CA LYS A 172 -5.17 15.92 -2.01
C LYS A 172 -5.77 16.31 -3.37
N ALA A 173 -6.11 15.32 -4.20
CA ALA A 173 -6.73 15.59 -5.50
C ALA A 173 -8.14 16.15 -5.31
N PRO A 174 -8.53 17.19 -6.09
CA PRO A 174 -9.90 17.74 -6.05
C PRO A 174 -10.96 16.68 -6.39
N ASP A 175 -10.61 15.73 -7.25
CA ASP A 175 -11.43 14.59 -7.66
C ASP A 175 -10.59 13.30 -7.56
N ILE A 176 -10.76 12.58 -6.46
CA ILE A 176 -10.01 11.35 -6.15
C ILE A 176 -10.26 10.26 -7.20
N ALA A 177 -11.52 10.08 -7.60
CA ALA A 177 -11.88 9.04 -8.56
C ALA A 177 -11.26 9.30 -9.94
N LYS A 178 -11.32 10.54 -10.42
CA LYS A 178 -10.68 10.94 -11.68
C LYS A 178 -9.17 10.77 -11.63
N TYR A 179 -8.55 11.16 -10.51
CA TYR A 179 -7.11 11.03 -10.32
C TYR A 179 -6.66 9.56 -10.33
N ALA A 180 -7.38 8.68 -9.61
CA ALA A 180 -7.09 7.26 -9.58
C ALA A 180 -7.21 6.62 -10.97
N ARG A 181 -8.30 6.92 -11.71
CA ARG A 181 -8.47 6.45 -13.12
C ARG A 181 -7.34 6.89 -14.02
N ALA A 182 -6.92 8.15 -13.91
CA ALA A 182 -5.83 8.67 -14.72
C ALA A 182 -4.48 7.98 -14.41
N CYS A 183 -4.18 7.72 -13.13
CA CYS A 183 -2.98 6.97 -12.74
C CYS A 183 -3.04 5.52 -13.26
N LYS A 184 -4.20 4.87 -13.14
CA LYS A 184 -4.40 3.48 -13.61
C LYS A 184 -4.23 3.36 -15.12
N ALA A 185 -4.79 4.30 -15.89
CA ALA A 185 -4.63 4.33 -17.34
C ALA A 185 -3.17 4.45 -17.80
N LEU A 186 -2.35 5.20 -17.06
CA LEU A 186 -0.91 5.29 -17.34
C LEU A 186 -0.15 3.98 -17.02
N LEU A 187 -0.57 3.26 -15.97
CA LEU A 187 0.09 2.01 -15.54
C LEU A 187 -0.30 0.81 -16.40
N SER A 188 -1.46 0.84 -17.01
CA SER A 188 -2.01 -0.21 -17.89
C SER A 188 -2.39 0.42 -19.24
N PRO A 189 -1.42 0.85 -20.05
CA PRO A 189 -1.74 1.33 -21.39
C PRO A 189 -2.44 0.20 -22.15
N GLU A 190 -3.60 0.51 -22.74
CA GLU A 190 -4.28 -0.39 -23.64
C GLU A 190 -3.30 -0.80 -24.76
N THR A 191 -3.08 -2.11 -24.90
CA THR A 191 -2.30 -2.72 -25.98
C THR A 191 -3.06 -2.69 -27.30
#